data_4eea095a0e6e74c576a1ff0902ea5d87
#
_entry.id   4eea095a0e6e74c576a1ff0902ea5d87
#
_cell.length_a   1.000
_cell.length_b   1.000
_cell.length_c   1.000
_cell.angle_alpha   90.00
_cell.angle_beta   90.00
_cell.angle_gamma   90.00
#
_symmetry.space_group_name_H-M   'P 1'
#
loop_
_entity.id
_entity.type
_entity.pdbx_description
1 polymer ?
#
loop_
_entity_poly.entity_id
_entity_poly.type
_entity_poly.pdbx_seq_one_letter_code
_entity_poly.pdbx_strand_id
1 'polypeptide(L)'
;MNDPVMGGKSHSKVTIENGVGVFDGEVVDVPFLHAPGFITMRGTGGDFPDVSSCDSLQLRARASEPYSGYRISFGDKRVPGNRFARGYKADFDAPVGSEMGTVVIPFHEFTVRWDDATGDPVVTCHEDKNFCPDTKTLQNMKTMSLWGEGVAGRVHLEIESIEATGCSPQPVLRIANTAKVDSKESTLTMPLLVLAVAAVAFVVALIHGNRSRKDYEDLNENNRDSSIV
;
A
#
# COMPACT_ATOMS: atom_id res chain seq x y z
N MET A 1 13.13 -3.99 -5.83
CA MET A 1 14.50 -4.18 -5.29
C MET A 1 14.78 -5.66 -5.34
N ASN A 2 15.96 -6.01 -5.74
CA ASN A 2 16.41 -7.40 -5.76
C ASN A 2 17.42 -7.58 -4.63
N ASP A 3 17.73 -8.82 -4.30
CA ASP A 3 18.68 -9.17 -3.26
C ASP A 3 20.10 -8.61 -3.57
N PRO A 4 20.54 -7.52 -2.93
CA PRO A 4 21.85 -6.93 -3.16
C PRO A 4 22.91 -7.45 -2.19
N VAL A 5 22.55 -8.37 -1.30
CA VAL A 5 23.35 -8.75 -0.15
C VAL A 5 24.11 -10.03 -0.44
N MET A 6 25.40 -10.09 -0.05
CA MET A 6 26.23 -11.29 -0.03
C MET A 6 26.34 -12.06 -1.37
N GLY A 7 26.24 -11.33 -2.50
CA GLY A 7 26.33 -11.90 -3.82
C GLY A 7 25.05 -12.53 -4.33
N GLY A 8 23.90 -12.03 -3.86
CA GLY A 8 22.58 -12.41 -4.35
C GLY A 8 22.44 -12.24 -5.86
N LYS A 9 21.77 -13.20 -6.49
CA LYS A 9 21.54 -13.26 -7.94
C LYS A 9 20.07 -13.13 -8.31
N SER A 10 19.20 -13.03 -7.33
CA SER A 10 17.76 -12.84 -7.55
C SER A 10 17.51 -11.55 -8.34
N HIS A 11 16.58 -11.59 -9.27
CA HIS A 11 16.29 -10.45 -10.14
C HIS A 11 14.80 -10.34 -10.40
N SER A 12 14.32 -9.12 -10.58
CA SER A 12 12.91 -8.86 -10.88
C SER A 12 12.71 -7.62 -11.72
N LYS A 13 11.58 -7.59 -12.40
CA LYS A 13 11.05 -6.48 -13.14
C LYS A 13 9.60 -6.24 -12.71
N VAL A 14 9.20 -4.99 -12.66
CA VAL A 14 7.81 -4.58 -12.44
C VAL A 14 7.36 -3.76 -13.63
N THR A 15 6.22 -4.13 -14.23
CA THR A 15 5.58 -3.38 -15.31
C THR A 15 4.11 -3.15 -14.97
N ILE A 16 3.51 -2.15 -15.62
CA ILE A 16 2.06 -1.94 -15.58
C ILE A 16 1.54 -2.20 -17.00
N GLU A 17 0.67 -3.18 -17.15
CA GLU A 17 0.11 -3.58 -18.44
C GLU A 17 -1.42 -3.56 -18.35
N ASN A 18 -2.04 -2.66 -19.10
CA ASN A 18 -3.51 -2.48 -19.09
C ASN A 18 -4.11 -2.26 -17.69
N GLY A 19 -3.40 -1.58 -16.80
CA GLY A 19 -3.84 -1.33 -15.43
C GLY A 19 -3.52 -2.46 -14.44
N VAL A 20 -2.93 -3.56 -14.89
CA VAL A 20 -2.48 -4.68 -14.07
C VAL A 20 -0.99 -4.54 -13.78
N GLY A 21 -0.62 -4.63 -12.50
CA GLY A 21 0.78 -4.69 -12.09
C GLY A 21 1.33 -6.09 -12.33
N VAL A 22 2.42 -6.21 -13.09
CA VAL A 22 3.11 -7.48 -13.35
C VAL A 22 4.43 -7.49 -12.61
N PHE A 23 4.57 -8.41 -11.68
CA PHE A 23 5.80 -8.68 -10.92
C PHE A 23 6.41 -9.98 -11.41
N ASP A 24 7.46 -9.85 -12.21
CA ASP A 24 8.13 -10.97 -12.89
C ASP A 24 9.59 -11.05 -12.43
N GLY A 25 10.10 -12.27 -12.21
CA GLY A 25 11.47 -12.45 -11.77
C GLY A 25 11.82 -13.87 -11.35
N GLU A 26 12.93 -13.99 -10.65
CA GLU A 26 13.42 -15.25 -10.12
C GLU A 26 14.12 -15.02 -8.77
N VAL A 27 13.75 -15.82 -7.80
CA VAL A 27 14.48 -15.95 -6.53
C VAL A 27 15.51 -17.04 -6.68
N VAL A 28 16.77 -16.68 -6.47
CA VAL A 28 17.93 -17.59 -6.64
C VAL A 28 18.58 -17.79 -5.28
N ASP A 29 19.05 -19.01 -5.02
CA ASP A 29 19.81 -19.31 -3.82
C ASP A 29 21.10 -18.47 -3.76
N VAL A 30 21.39 -17.95 -2.58
CA VAL A 30 22.65 -17.31 -2.27
C VAL A 30 23.62 -18.35 -1.75
N PRO A 31 24.62 -18.78 -2.56
CA PRO A 31 25.43 -19.97 -2.22
C PRO A 31 26.16 -19.84 -0.88
N PHE A 32 26.60 -18.64 -0.54
CA PHE A 32 27.30 -18.37 0.72
C PHE A 32 26.41 -18.52 1.95
N LEU A 33 25.13 -18.15 1.82
CA LEU A 33 24.16 -18.20 2.92
C LEU A 33 23.45 -19.57 3.02
N HIS A 34 23.57 -20.42 1.98
CA HIS A 34 22.80 -21.67 1.85
C HIS A 34 21.29 -21.43 2.01
N ALA A 35 20.79 -20.29 1.56
CA ALA A 35 19.40 -19.86 1.66
C ALA A 35 18.97 -19.14 0.39
N PRO A 36 17.68 -19.16 0.05
CA PRO A 36 17.14 -18.35 -1.02
C PRO A 36 17.39 -16.87 -0.78
N GLY A 37 17.62 -16.13 -1.85
CA GLY A 37 17.58 -14.67 -1.83
C GLY A 37 16.14 -14.14 -1.80
N PHE A 38 15.95 -12.90 -2.27
CA PHE A 38 14.62 -12.31 -2.36
C PHE A 38 14.51 -11.31 -3.51
N ILE A 39 13.28 -11.10 -3.93
CA ILE A 39 12.87 -9.99 -4.79
C ILE A 39 11.71 -9.25 -4.14
N THR A 40 11.61 -7.94 -4.37
CA THR A 40 10.51 -7.16 -3.83
C THR A 40 10.10 -6.04 -4.77
N MET A 41 8.78 -5.86 -4.92
CA MET A 41 8.20 -4.64 -5.45
C MET A 41 7.61 -3.83 -4.30
N ARG A 42 7.75 -2.51 -4.36
CA ARG A 42 7.26 -1.60 -3.32
C ARG A 42 6.47 -0.46 -3.93
N GLY A 43 5.25 -0.29 -3.45
CA GLY A 43 4.49 0.92 -3.63
C GLY A 43 4.96 1.99 -2.65
N THR A 44 5.31 3.17 -3.16
CA THR A 44 5.73 4.34 -2.38
C THR A 44 5.00 5.57 -2.88
N GLY A 45 4.80 6.54 -2.00
CA GLY A 45 4.28 7.86 -2.39
C GLY A 45 2.77 7.95 -2.55
N GLY A 46 2.01 6.91 -2.17
CA GLY A 46 0.55 6.97 -2.09
C GLY A 46 0.08 7.32 -0.68
N ASP A 47 -0.99 8.09 -0.57
CA ASP A 47 -1.75 8.19 0.67
C ASP A 47 -2.66 6.95 0.72
N PHE A 48 -2.21 5.94 1.46
CA PHE A 48 -3.06 4.78 1.74
C PHE A 48 -4.20 5.22 2.67
N PRO A 49 -5.44 4.74 2.43
CA PRO A 49 -6.57 5.07 3.28
C PRO A 49 -6.35 4.55 4.72
N ASP A 50 -7.08 5.13 5.67
CA ASP A 50 -7.21 4.56 7.01
C ASP A 50 -7.99 3.25 6.92
N VAL A 51 -7.32 2.15 7.24
CA VAL A 51 -7.89 0.79 7.23
C VAL A 51 -8.01 0.19 8.63
N SER A 52 -7.88 1.00 9.67
CA SER A 52 -7.91 0.54 11.06
C SER A 52 -9.26 -0.01 11.52
N SER A 53 -10.32 0.24 10.74
CA SER A 53 -11.65 -0.31 10.95
C SER A 53 -11.95 -1.56 10.12
N CYS A 54 -10.97 -2.03 9.36
CA CYS A 54 -11.10 -3.17 8.46
C CYS A 54 -10.46 -4.43 9.06
N ASP A 55 -10.86 -5.60 8.58
CA ASP A 55 -10.41 -6.89 9.11
C ASP A 55 -9.29 -7.52 8.27
N SER A 56 -9.20 -7.20 6.99
CA SER A 56 -8.35 -7.92 6.04
C SER A 56 -7.86 -7.03 4.90
N LEU A 57 -6.76 -7.45 4.25
CA LEU A 57 -6.43 -7.06 2.89
C LEU A 57 -6.97 -8.11 1.92
N GLN A 58 -7.49 -7.67 0.79
CA GLN A 58 -7.93 -8.50 -0.32
C GLN A 58 -7.14 -8.15 -1.57
N LEU A 59 -6.53 -9.17 -2.19
CA LEU A 59 -5.83 -9.04 -3.45
C LEU A 59 -6.65 -9.67 -4.57
N ARG A 60 -6.78 -8.98 -5.68
CA ARG A 60 -7.19 -9.54 -6.97
C ARG A 60 -5.92 -9.82 -7.75
N ALA A 61 -5.55 -11.10 -7.85
CA ALA A 61 -4.27 -11.50 -8.42
C ALA A 61 -4.33 -12.86 -9.10
N ARG A 62 -3.31 -13.17 -9.89
CA ARG A 62 -3.04 -14.53 -10.42
C ARG A 62 -1.54 -14.75 -10.58
N ALA A 63 -1.13 -16.01 -10.54
CA ALA A 63 0.21 -16.43 -10.88
C ALA A 63 0.17 -17.36 -12.10
N SER A 64 1.22 -17.34 -12.94
CA SER A 64 1.33 -18.26 -14.08
C SER A 64 1.68 -19.67 -13.65
N GLU A 65 2.34 -19.83 -12.51
CA GLU A 65 2.82 -21.10 -11.95
C GLU A 65 2.81 -21.07 -10.42
N PRO A 66 2.75 -22.23 -9.74
CA PRO A 66 2.79 -22.28 -8.29
C PRO A 66 4.12 -21.74 -7.74
N TYR A 67 4.03 -20.88 -6.74
CA TYR A 67 5.19 -20.41 -5.98
C TYR A 67 4.76 -20.12 -4.53
N SER A 68 5.40 -20.78 -3.56
CA SER A 68 5.03 -20.71 -2.14
C SER A 68 5.76 -19.61 -1.36
N GLY A 69 6.56 -18.78 -2.03
CA GLY A 69 7.32 -17.70 -1.40
C GLY A 69 6.68 -16.32 -1.57
N TYR A 70 5.39 -16.21 -1.91
CA TYR A 70 4.72 -14.90 -1.95
C TYR A 70 4.44 -14.39 -0.56
N ARG A 71 4.84 -13.12 -0.33
CA ARG A 71 4.53 -12.41 0.90
C ARG A 71 4.09 -10.98 0.61
N ILE A 72 3.27 -10.45 1.50
CA ILE A 72 2.88 -9.04 1.50
C ILE A 72 3.28 -8.40 2.82
N SER A 73 3.77 -7.17 2.76
CA SER A 73 4.12 -6.40 3.96
C SER A 73 3.70 -4.96 3.87
N PHE A 74 3.47 -4.33 5.02
CA PHE A 74 3.16 -2.90 5.12
C PHE A 74 3.74 -2.27 6.38
N GLY A 75 3.85 -0.93 6.35
CA GLY A 75 4.40 -0.15 7.45
C GLY A 75 5.93 -0.25 7.57
N ASP A 76 6.46 0.35 8.63
CA ASP A 76 7.90 0.44 8.88
C ASP A 76 8.29 0.14 10.33
N LYS A 77 7.35 -0.37 11.13
CA LYS A 77 7.58 -0.72 12.54
C LYS A 77 8.75 -1.69 12.66
N ARG A 78 9.58 -1.48 13.67
CA ARG A 78 10.72 -2.34 13.99
C ARG A 78 10.53 -3.00 15.36
N VAL A 79 11.04 -4.21 15.48
CA VAL A 79 11.13 -4.94 16.75
C VAL A 79 12.58 -4.92 17.21
N PRO A 80 12.86 -4.61 18.48
CA PRO A 80 14.20 -4.70 19.03
C PRO A 80 14.80 -6.11 18.83
N GLY A 81 16.08 -6.15 18.43
CA GLY A 81 16.78 -7.41 18.17
C GLY A 81 16.58 -7.97 16.75
N ASN A 82 15.70 -7.40 15.93
CA ASN A 82 15.56 -7.72 14.54
C ASN A 82 16.15 -6.58 13.67
N ARG A 83 17.28 -6.85 13.02
CA ARG A 83 18.09 -5.78 12.41
C ARG A 83 17.50 -5.27 11.10
N PHE A 84 16.97 -6.16 10.30
CA PHE A 84 16.54 -5.85 8.94
C PHE A 84 15.03 -5.89 8.77
N ALA A 85 14.29 -6.70 9.57
CA ALA A 85 12.85 -6.77 9.51
C ALA A 85 12.19 -5.44 9.86
N ARG A 86 11.31 -5.01 8.98
CA ARG A 86 10.52 -3.79 9.11
C ARG A 86 9.10 -4.03 8.62
N GLY A 87 8.15 -3.50 9.36
CA GLY A 87 6.75 -3.61 9.03
C GLY A 87 6.16 -4.97 9.39
N TYR A 88 4.88 -5.07 9.14
CA TYR A 88 4.12 -6.29 9.32
C TYR A 88 4.12 -7.08 8.03
N LYS A 89 4.31 -8.38 8.11
CA LYS A 89 4.40 -9.28 6.96
C LYS A 89 3.48 -10.48 7.16
N ALA A 90 2.89 -10.95 6.08
CA ALA A 90 2.10 -12.19 6.01
C ALA A 90 2.39 -12.93 4.70
N ASP A 91 2.24 -14.24 4.74
CA ASP A 91 2.31 -15.12 3.59
C ASP A 91 0.97 -15.13 2.85
N PHE A 92 0.98 -15.47 1.57
CA PHE A 92 -0.22 -15.78 0.82
C PHE A 92 0.06 -16.69 -0.37
N ASP A 93 -0.95 -17.46 -0.75
CA ASP A 93 -0.94 -18.27 -1.95
C ASP A 93 -1.68 -17.56 -3.07
N ALA A 94 -1.00 -17.30 -4.19
CA ALA A 94 -1.64 -16.70 -5.35
C ALA A 94 -2.41 -17.77 -6.14
N PRO A 95 -3.64 -17.47 -6.61
CA PRO A 95 -4.36 -18.33 -7.54
C PRO A 95 -3.54 -18.56 -8.81
N VAL A 96 -3.41 -19.81 -9.21
CA VAL A 96 -2.65 -20.20 -10.42
C VAL A 96 -3.61 -20.40 -11.57
N GLY A 97 -3.33 -19.79 -12.72
CA GLY A 97 -4.13 -19.96 -13.93
C GLY A 97 -4.30 -18.68 -14.74
N SER A 98 -5.26 -18.72 -15.68
CA SER A 98 -5.53 -17.60 -16.60
C SER A 98 -6.47 -16.54 -16.02
N GLU A 99 -7.24 -16.87 -14.98
CA GLU A 99 -8.24 -15.99 -14.40
C GLU A 99 -7.74 -15.31 -13.12
N MET A 100 -8.07 -14.04 -12.93
CA MET A 100 -7.84 -13.34 -11.68
C MET A 100 -8.68 -13.96 -10.56
N GLY A 101 -8.00 -14.42 -9.52
CA GLY A 101 -8.66 -14.89 -8.31
C GLY A 101 -8.60 -13.87 -7.18
N THR A 102 -9.26 -14.20 -6.08
CA THR A 102 -9.28 -13.37 -4.87
C THR A 102 -8.54 -14.06 -3.74
N VAL A 103 -7.59 -13.35 -3.14
CA VAL A 103 -6.89 -13.76 -1.93
C VAL A 103 -7.29 -12.81 -0.80
N VAL A 104 -7.76 -13.35 0.31
CA VAL A 104 -8.09 -12.55 1.51
C VAL A 104 -7.08 -12.90 2.59
N ILE A 105 -6.40 -11.87 3.11
CA ILE A 105 -5.37 -12.01 4.14
C ILE A 105 -5.83 -11.19 5.35
N PRO A 106 -6.33 -11.85 6.40
CA PRO A 106 -6.73 -11.18 7.63
C PRO A 106 -5.58 -10.43 8.29
N PHE A 107 -5.86 -9.29 8.90
CA PHE A 107 -4.79 -8.54 9.58
C PHE A 107 -4.15 -9.30 10.75
N HIS A 108 -4.83 -10.29 11.31
CA HIS A 108 -4.27 -11.14 12.36
C HIS A 108 -3.29 -12.23 11.84
N GLU A 109 -3.17 -12.41 10.52
CA GLU A 109 -2.11 -13.23 9.92
C GLU A 109 -0.78 -12.47 9.78
N PHE A 110 -0.83 -11.14 9.84
CA PHE A 110 0.37 -10.31 9.77
C PHE A 110 1.10 -10.27 11.11
N THR A 111 2.42 -10.40 11.08
CA THR A 111 3.27 -10.20 12.24
C THR A 111 4.40 -9.21 11.95
N VAL A 112 4.85 -8.50 12.98
CA VAL A 112 6.07 -7.69 12.91
C VAL A 112 7.31 -8.51 13.29
N ARG A 113 7.12 -9.74 13.79
CA ARG A 113 8.21 -10.65 14.22
C ARG A 113 8.40 -11.78 13.21
N TRP A 114 9.20 -11.53 12.21
CA TRP A 114 9.52 -12.47 11.14
C TRP A 114 11.05 -12.60 10.97
N ASP A 115 11.48 -13.70 10.37
CA ASP A 115 12.89 -14.00 10.11
C ASP A 115 13.43 -13.15 8.95
N ASP A 116 14.62 -12.56 9.14
CA ASP A 116 15.23 -11.65 8.15
C ASP A 116 15.75 -12.38 6.90
N ALA A 117 15.96 -13.70 6.97
CA ALA A 117 16.54 -14.47 5.88
C ALA A 117 15.47 -15.15 5.03
N THR A 118 14.38 -15.62 5.64
CA THR A 118 13.34 -16.40 4.96
C THR A 118 12.02 -15.65 4.79
N GLY A 119 11.79 -14.63 5.60
CA GLY A 119 10.51 -13.93 5.64
C GLY A 119 9.44 -14.66 6.46
N ASP A 120 9.74 -15.84 7.00
CA ASP A 120 8.79 -16.64 7.77
C ASP A 120 8.45 -16.00 9.12
N PRO A 121 7.24 -16.16 9.63
CA PRO A 121 6.87 -15.67 10.94
C PRO A 121 7.65 -16.40 12.04
N VAL A 122 8.36 -15.66 12.92
CA VAL A 122 9.04 -16.20 14.11
C VAL A 122 8.08 -16.28 15.28
N VAL A 123 7.21 -15.29 15.42
CA VAL A 123 6.09 -15.27 16.38
C VAL A 123 4.90 -14.69 15.64
N THR A 124 3.82 -15.44 15.59
CA THR A 124 2.60 -15.00 14.93
C THR A 124 1.79 -14.05 15.81
N CYS A 125 0.90 -13.28 15.18
CA CYS A 125 -0.08 -12.46 15.89
C CYS A 125 -1.08 -13.31 16.71
N HIS A 126 -1.28 -14.58 16.37
CA HIS A 126 -2.09 -15.51 17.15
C HIS A 126 -1.42 -15.91 18.46
N GLU A 127 -0.10 -16.10 18.44
CA GLU A 127 0.67 -16.51 19.62
C GLU A 127 0.87 -15.34 20.58
N ASP A 128 1.15 -14.14 20.07
CA ASP A 128 1.34 -12.94 20.88
C ASP A 128 0.77 -11.69 20.19
N LYS A 129 -0.27 -11.11 20.78
CA LYS A 129 -0.96 -9.92 20.30
C LYS A 129 -0.07 -8.67 20.21
N ASN A 130 1.06 -8.63 20.89
CA ASN A 130 2.01 -7.53 20.80
C ASN A 130 2.67 -7.45 19.40
N PHE A 131 2.65 -8.53 18.63
CA PHE A 131 3.21 -8.60 17.29
C PHE A 131 2.17 -8.37 16.19
N CYS A 132 0.90 -8.19 16.54
CA CYS A 132 -0.16 -7.84 15.60
C CYS A 132 -0.01 -6.43 15.04
N PRO A 133 -0.58 -6.15 13.85
CA PRO A 133 -0.71 -4.79 13.33
C PRO A 133 -1.39 -3.87 14.33
N ASP A 134 -0.72 -2.77 14.67
CA ASP A 134 -1.30 -1.78 15.57
C ASP A 134 -2.17 -0.77 14.82
N THR A 135 -3.17 -0.22 15.52
CA THR A 135 -4.11 0.75 14.98
C THR A 135 -3.41 1.95 14.34
N LYS A 136 -2.32 2.43 14.93
CA LYS A 136 -1.57 3.59 14.42
C LYS A 136 -0.97 3.30 13.04
N THR A 137 -0.44 2.10 12.83
CA THR A 137 0.08 1.68 11.52
C THR A 137 -1.03 1.53 10.50
N LEU A 138 -2.17 0.92 10.89
CA LEU A 138 -3.34 0.74 9.99
C LEU A 138 -4.00 2.07 9.61
N GLN A 139 -3.96 3.07 10.49
CA GLN A 139 -4.45 4.43 10.22
C GLN A 139 -3.55 5.22 9.27
N ASN A 140 -2.27 4.86 9.19
CA ASN A 140 -1.28 5.67 8.49
C ASN A 140 -0.23 4.81 7.80
N MET A 141 -0.67 3.89 6.95
CA MET A 141 0.24 3.11 6.13
C MET A 141 0.98 4.01 5.14
N LYS A 142 2.30 3.88 5.07
CA LYS A 142 3.16 4.67 4.18
C LYS A 142 3.82 3.83 3.10
N THR A 143 3.89 2.53 3.31
CA THR A 143 4.53 1.59 2.40
C THR A 143 3.75 0.30 2.34
N MET A 144 3.71 -0.29 1.16
CA MET A 144 3.25 -1.65 0.94
C MET A 144 4.22 -2.34 -0.01
N SER A 145 4.57 -3.58 0.26
CA SER A 145 5.49 -4.35 -0.58
C SER A 145 4.99 -5.76 -0.78
N LEU A 146 5.21 -6.27 -1.98
CA LEU A 146 5.06 -7.68 -2.32
C LEU A 146 6.45 -8.29 -2.51
N TRP A 147 6.61 -9.53 -2.09
CA TRP A 147 7.88 -10.22 -2.03
C TRP A 147 7.78 -11.58 -2.70
N GLY A 148 8.91 -12.02 -3.26
CA GLY A 148 9.23 -13.41 -3.47
C GLY A 148 10.47 -13.71 -2.64
N GLU A 149 10.35 -14.56 -1.62
CA GLU A 149 11.44 -14.89 -0.70
C GLU A 149 11.23 -16.25 -0.02
N GLY A 150 12.27 -16.75 0.67
CA GLY A 150 12.20 -18.00 1.44
C GLY A 150 12.20 -19.26 0.59
N VAL A 151 11.88 -19.18 -0.69
CA VAL A 151 11.86 -20.28 -1.64
C VAL A 151 12.50 -19.82 -2.95
N ALA A 152 13.47 -20.59 -3.47
CA ALA A 152 14.03 -20.33 -4.80
C ALA A 152 13.02 -20.75 -5.88
N GLY A 153 12.93 -19.98 -6.96
CA GLY A 153 12.04 -20.28 -8.08
C GLY A 153 11.63 -19.07 -8.89
N ARG A 154 10.88 -19.35 -9.95
CA ARG A 154 10.29 -18.30 -10.77
C ARG A 154 9.12 -17.63 -10.04
N VAL A 155 9.03 -16.35 -10.25
CA VAL A 155 7.96 -15.50 -9.76
C VAL A 155 7.32 -14.81 -10.95
N HIS A 156 6.02 -15.03 -11.15
CA HIS A 156 5.21 -14.26 -12.08
C HIS A 156 3.85 -14.03 -11.46
N LEU A 157 3.66 -12.83 -10.91
CA LEU A 157 2.44 -12.44 -10.22
C LEU A 157 1.83 -11.22 -10.91
N GLU A 158 0.59 -11.36 -11.33
CA GLU A 158 -0.21 -10.28 -11.86
C GLU A 158 -1.21 -9.81 -10.79
N ILE A 159 -1.32 -8.50 -10.61
CA ILE A 159 -2.13 -7.88 -9.54
C ILE A 159 -3.02 -6.81 -10.16
N GLU A 160 -4.32 -7.02 -10.05
CA GLU A 160 -5.34 -6.07 -10.51
C GLU A 160 -5.63 -5.01 -9.42
N SER A 161 -5.81 -5.45 -8.17
CA SER A 161 -6.06 -4.55 -7.04
C SER A 161 -5.59 -5.11 -5.71
N ILE A 162 -5.36 -4.20 -4.75
CA ILE A 162 -5.20 -4.50 -3.32
C ILE A 162 -6.15 -3.58 -2.57
N GLU A 163 -7.07 -4.15 -1.83
CA GLU A 163 -8.15 -3.44 -1.14
C GLU A 163 -8.22 -3.86 0.33
N ALA A 164 -8.75 -2.99 1.20
CA ALA A 164 -9.11 -3.38 2.55
C ALA A 164 -10.58 -3.80 2.60
N THR A 165 -10.88 -4.87 3.31
CA THR A 165 -12.21 -5.46 3.40
C THR A 165 -12.63 -5.75 4.85
N GLY A 166 -13.92 -6.01 5.08
CA GLY A 166 -14.47 -6.20 6.42
C GLY A 166 -14.47 -4.91 7.25
N CYS A 167 -14.57 -3.75 6.60
CA CYS A 167 -14.49 -2.47 7.30
C CYS A 167 -15.80 -2.16 8.02
N SER A 168 -15.70 -1.90 9.33
CA SER A 168 -16.82 -1.39 10.12
C SER A 168 -17.11 0.07 9.76
N PRO A 169 -18.37 0.50 9.67
CA PRO A 169 -18.71 1.89 9.48
C PRO A 169 -18.05 2.74 10.58
N GLN A 170 -17.26 3.74 10.21
CA GLN A 170 -16.73 4.70 11.16
C GLN A 170 -17.90 5.42 11.83
N PRO A 171 -17.93 5.54 13.17
CA PRO A 171 -18.94 6.34 13.83
C PRO A 171 -18.82 7.78 13.36
N VAL A 172 -19.77 8.24 12.57
CA VAL A 172 -19.87 9.64 12.21
C VAL A 172 -20.18 10.38 13.51
N LEU A 173 -19.19 11.03 14.10
CA LEU A 173 -19.38 11.98 15.18
C LEU A 173 -20.26 13.10 14.62
N ARG A 174 -21.58 12.93 14.70
CA ARG A 174 -22.51 14.03 14.52
C ARG A 174 -22.30 14.95 15.71
N ILE A 175 -21.52 16.00 15.52
CA ILE A 175 -21.53 17.14 16.41
C ILE A 175 -22.97 17.67 16.31
N ALA A 176 -23.80 17.29 17.25
CA ALA A 176 -25.11 17.90 17.42
C ALA A 176 -24.84 19.34 17.82
N ASN A 177 -24.77 20.24 16.83
CA ASN A 177 -24.87 21.65 17.07
C ASN A 177 -26.29 21.88 17.62
N THR A 178 -26.48 21.73 18.93
CA THR A 178 -27.62 22.30 19.65
C THR A 178 -27.39 23.83 19.71
N ALA A 179 -27.47 24.46 18.56
CA ALA A 179 -27.73 25.90 18.53
C ALA A 179 -29.17 26.04 19.01
N LYS A 180 -29.31 26.49 20.25
CA LYS A 180 -30.57 26.98 20.80
C LYS A 180 -30.99 28.14 19.89
N VAL A 181 -31.93 27.88 19.00
CA VAL A 181 -32.59 28.95 18.24
C VAL A 181 -33.59 29.62 19.18
N ASP A 182 -33.16 30.72 19.79
CA ASP A 182 -34.11 31.66 20.34
C ASP A 182 -34.88 32.28 19.17
N SER A 183 -36.14 31.87 19.06
CA SER A 183 -37.09 32.43 18.09
C SER A 183 -37.44 33.88 18.47
N LYS A 184 -36.75 34.82 17.81
CA LYS A 184 -37.23 36.20 17.74
C LYS A 184 -37.61 36.49 16.30
N GLU A 185 -38.90 36.50 16.05
CA GLU A 185 -39.49 36.95 14.78
C GLU A 185 -38.94 38.33 14.41
N SER A 186 -38.32 38.43 13.25
CA SER A 186 -38.12 39.67 12.56
C SER A 186 -38.26 39.43 11.06
N THR A 187 -39.42 39.80 10.56
CA THR A 187 -39.71 39.95 9.12
C THR A 187 -38.79 41.02 8.52
N LEU A 188 -37.90 40.62 7.60
CA LEU A 188 -37.37 41.54 6.58
C LEU A 188 -36.88 40.79 5.33
N THR A 189 -37.58 41.04 4.27
CA THR A 189 -37.33 40.98 2.81
C THR A 189 -35.94 40.55 2.32
N MET A 190 -35.92 39.44 1.48
CA MET A 190 -34.93 39.21 0.42
C MET A 190 -35.08 40.29 -0.70
N PRO A 191 -34.07 40.60 -1.52
CA PRO A 191 -33.06 39.74 -2.15
C PRO A 191 -31.71 40.49 -2.38
N LEU A 192 -30.61 39.77 -2.67
CA LEU A 192 -29.45 40.22 -3.48
C LEU A 192 -28.10 39.61 -3.08
N LEU A 193 -28.08 38.41 -2.50
CA LEU A 193 -26.79 37.83 -2.07
C LEU A 193 -26.45 36.46 -2.70
N VAL A 194 -27.23 35.99 -3.68
CA VAL A 194 -27.00 34.65 -4.30
C VAL A 194 -26.05 34.70 -5.49
N LEU A 195 -25.77 35.86 -6.07
CA LEU A 195 -24.94 36.01 -7.28
C LEU A 195 -23.41 36.17 -7.00
N ALA A 196 -23.01 36.46 -5.77
CA ALA A 196 -21.58 36.71 -5.47
C ALA A 196 -20.78 35.46 -5.16
N VAL A 197 -21.40 34.34 -4.74
CA VAL A 197 -20.70 33.13 -4.34
C VAL A 197 -20.27 32.26 -5.56
N ALA A 198 -21.02 32.31 -6.66
CA ALA A 198 -20.70 31.57 -7.87
C ALA A 198 -19.47 32.10 -8.62
N ALA A 199 -19.19 33.40 -8.54
CA ALA A 199 -18.06 34.04 -9.22
C ALA A 199 -16.70 33.73 -8.56
N VAL A 200 -16.66 33.56 -7.24
CA VAL A 200 -15.42 33.27 -6.50
C VAL A 200 -14.97 31.81 -6.69
N ALA A 201 -15.90 30.86 -6.79
CA ALA A 201 -15.59 29.46 -7.04
C ALA A 201 -14.96 29.24 -8.43
N PHE A 202 -15.37 30.00 -9.43
CA PHE A 202 -14.86 29.88 -10.81
C PHE A 202 -13.44 30.45 -10.95
N VAL A 203 -13.08 31.48 -10.22
CA VAL A 203 -11.73 32.08 -10.23
C VAL A 203 -10.73 31.19 -9.50
N VAL A 204 -11.12 30.54 -8.40
CA VAL A 204 -10.26 29.61 -7.67
C VAL A 204 -9.95 28.35 -8.49
N ALA A 205 -10.91 27.84 -9.26
CA ALA A 205 -10.70 26.68 -10.13
C ALA A 205 -9.73 26.98 -11.28
N LEU A 206 -9.76 28.21 -11.85
CA LEU A 206 -8.83 28.62 -12.91
C LEU A 206 -7.40 28.83 -12.41
N ILE A 207 -7.22 29.27 -11.16
CA ILE A 207 -5.88 29.46 -10.58
C ILE A 207 -5.22 28.12 -10.21
N HIS A 208 -5.99 27.13 -9.73
CA HIS A 208 -5.48 25.79 -9.41
C HIS A 208 -5.16 24.96 -10.67
N GLY A 209 -5.97 25.07 -11.73
CA GLY A 209 -5.72 24.40 -13.00
C GLY A 209 -4.45 24.88 -13.72
N ASN A 210 -4.09 26.15 -13.55
CA ASN A 210 -2.91 26.72 -14.21
C ASN A 210 -1.60 26.45 -13.44
N ARG A 211 -1.66 26.17 -12.14
CA ARG A 211 -0.49 25.83 -11.32
C ARG A 211 -0.03 24.38 -11.59
N SER A 212 -0.97 23.47 -11.69
CA SER A 212 -0.67 22.05 -11.97
C SER A 212 -0.01 21.81 -13.35
N ARG A 213 -0.24 22.69 -14.32
CA ARG A 213 0.33 22.57 -15.68
C ARG A 213 1.78 23.06 -15.76
N LYS A 214 2.15 24.06 -14.97
CA LYS A 214 3.52 24.56 -14.89
C LYS A 214 4.46 23.59 -14.19
N ASP A 215 4.01 22.99 -13.08
CA ASP A 215 4.81 22.02 -12.33
C ASP A 215 5.11 20.75 -13.12
N TYR A 216 4.25 20.40 -14.10
CA TYR A 216 4.48 19.26 -14.99
C TYR A 216 5.50 19.54 -16.11
N GLU A 217 5.56 20.77 -16.61
CA GLU A 217 6.53 21.17 -17.63
C GLU A 217 7.95 21.30 -17.06
N ASP A 218 8.10 21.84 -15.84
CA ASP A 218 9.39 22.00 -15.16
C ASP A 218 10.03 20.64 -14.76
N LEU A 219 9.23 19.62 -14.45
CA LEU A 219 9.73 18.26 -14.16
C LEU A 219 10.22 17.54 -15.43
N ASN A 220 9.69 17.88 -16.59
CA ASN A 220 10.08 17.25 -17.85
C ASN A 220 11.35 17.87 -18.48
N GLU A 221 11.64 19.13 -18.19
CA GLU A 221 12.88 19.79 -18.60
C GLU A 221 14.09 19.33 -17.78
N ASN A 222 13.92 19.16 -16.46
CA ASN A 222 15.00 18.69 -15.57
C ASN A 222 15.42 17.23 -15.84
N ASN A 223 14.56 16.43 -16.45
CA ASN A 223 14.86 15.02 -16.77
C ASN A 223 15.58 14.86 -18.13
N ARG A 224 15.64 15.90 -18.96
CA ARG A 224 16.39 15.89 -20.23
C ARG A 224 17.85 16.24 -20.07
N ASP A 225 18.22 17.02 -19.07
CA ASP A 225 19.60 17.42 -18.84
C ASP A 225 20.44 16.38 -18.09
N SER A 226 19.82 15.35 -17.50
CA SER A 226 20.54 14.28 -16.76
C SER A 226 20.96 13.08 -17.63
N SER A 227 20.72 13.10 -18.92
CA SER A 227 21.04 11.98 -19.83
C SER A 227 22.22 12.23 -20.76
N ILE A 228 23.03 13.25 -20.49
CA ILE A 228 24.28 13.50 -21.23
C ILE A 228 25.40 13.72 -20.21
N VAL A 229 25.92 12.65 -19.64
CA VAL A 229 27.32 12.47 -19.20
C VAL A 229 27.64 10.98 -19.22
#